data_2303889e8df9f983015c7238010744a9
#
_entry.id   2303889e8df9f983015c7238010744a9
#
_cell.length_a   1.000
_cell.length_b   1.000
_cell.length_c   1.000
_cell.angle_alpha   90.00
_cell.angle_beta   90.00
_cell.angle_gamma   90.00
#
_symmetry.space_group_name_H-M   'P 1'
#
loop_
_entity.id
_entity.type
_entity.pdbx_description
1 polymer ?
#
loop_
_entity_poly.entity_id
_entity_poly.type
_entity_poly.pdbx_seq_one_letter_code
_entity_poly.pdbx_strand_id
1 'polypeptide(L)'
;MAFSGALTLTDLNDYLGPSQACIKPVEAPQSASGAPESTISMEDGVYVEAPVGAPRARTQLETAQISLNDCLACSGCVTSAETVLIGVQSLEEVRKELQRKDDRIFVASISSQTMASLQARMALPMHAVWDRVTRSLRSIGFDVVQDMALARHMSLMETVREFRTRYQARWHGTKDAPKLPMLASACPGWVCYAEKAHAELLPYVTTTKSPQQLAGLLAKRVWGPQCRGRDMSDENAQYVYHVAVMPCYDKKLEAARQEPGQASKEVDCVLTTGELYDLTIDVDVSAKAEQ
;
A
#
# COMPACT_ATOMS: atom_id res chain seq x y z
N MET A 1 1.05 -0.45 33.31
CA MET A 1 1.29 -0.38 31.85
C MET A 1 2.42 -1.35 31.57
N ALA A 2 2.09 -2.55 31.16
CA ALA A 2 3.09 -3.54 30.76
C ALA A 2 3.30 -3.39 29.25
N PHE A 3 4.45 -2.90 28.85
CA PHE A 3 4.94 -3.09 27.50
C PHE A 3 5.24 -4.57 27.34
N SER A 4 4.30 -5.28 26.80
CA SER A 4 4.45 -6.70 26.52
C SER A 4 5.27 -6.89 25.26
N GLY A 5 6.20 -7.81 25.36
CA GLY A 5 6.90 -8.39 24.23
C GLY A 5 8.01 -7.48 23.72
N ALA A 6 9.20 -7.64 24.30
CA ALA A 6 10.41 -7.12 23.72
C ALA A 6 10.44 -7.46 22.24
N LEU A 7 10.42 -6.44 21.36
CA LEU A 7 10.91 -6.57 20.01
C LEU A 7 12.33 -7.12 20.14
N THR A 8 12.51 -8.38 19.94
CA THR A 8 13.83 -8.97 19.85
C THR A 8 14.35 -8.52 18.50
N LEU A 9 15.14 -7.46 18.47
CA LEU A 9 15.91 -7.05 17.31
C LEU A 9 16.86 -8.19 16.99
N THR A 10 16.53 -8.96 15.96
CA THR A 10 17.30 -10.14 15.58
C THR A 10 18.58 -9.77 14.84
N ASP A 11 18.65 -8.57 14.27
CA ASP A 11 19.85 -8.07 13.61
C ASP A 11 20.02 -6.55 13.77
N LEU A 12 21.12 -6.13 14.44
CA LEU A 12 21.47 -4.72 14.57
C LEU A 12 21.87 -4.08 13.21
N ASN A 13 22.29 -4.89 12.26
CA ASN A 13 22.69 -4.42 10.93
C ASN A 13 21.49 -3.87 10.13
N ASP A 14 20.25 -4.28 10.43
CA ASP A 14 19.04 -3.71 9.85
C ASP A 14 18.92 -2.20 10.06
N TYR A 15 19.60 -1.66 11.08
CA TYR A 15 19.57 -0.26 11.45
C TYR A 15 20.85 0.53 11.15
N LEU A 16 21.98 -0.14 11.04
CA LEU A 16 23.29 0.49 10.94
C LEU A 16 23.95 0.31 9.57
N GLY A 17 23.47 -0.61 8.75
CA GLY A 17 24.03 -0.85 7.42
C GLY A 17 23.36 0.04 6.35
N PRO A 18 24.10 0.52 5.34
CA PRO A 18 23.48 1.11 4.17
C PRO A 18 22.61 0.05 3.50
N SER A 19 21.34 0.42 3.16
CA SER A 19 20.43 -0.49 2.46
C SER A 19 21.09 -0.96 1.15
N GLN A 20 21.24 -2.25 0.99
CA GLN A 20 21.71 -2.80 -0.27
C GLN A 20 20.65 -2.61 -1.36
N ALA A 21 21.10 -2.44 -2.61
CA ALA A 21 20.19 -2.44 -3.74
C ALA A 21 19.34 -3.73 -3.73
N CYS A 22 18.05 -3.60 -4.01
CA CYS A 22 17.15 -4.74 -4.07
C CYS A 22 17.62 -5.70 -5.19
N ILE A 23 18.43 -6.67 -4.80
CA ILE A 23 18.85 -7.77 -5.64
C ILE A 23 18.23 -9.01 -5.02
N LYS A 24 16.96 -9.29 -5.35
CA LYS A 24 16.45 -10.63 -5.09
C LYS A 24 17.20 -11.56 -6.03
N PRO A 25 18.01 -12.53 -5.54
CA PRO A 25 18.44 -13.59 -6.40
C PRO A 25 17.15 -14.30 -6.85
N VAL A 26 16.84 -14.21 -8.13
CA VAL A 26 15.89 -15.15 -8.72
C VAL A 26 16.50 -16.50 -8.44
N GLU A 27 15.95 -17.26 -7.51
CA GLU A 27 16.30 -18.66 -7.36
C GLU A 27 15.91 -19.34 -8.65
N ALA A 28 16.79 -19.28 -9.62
CA ALA A 28 16.73 -20.24 -10.70
C ALA A 28 16.81 -21.60 -10.03
N PRO A 29 15.91 -22.54 -10.37
CA PRO A 29 16.05 -23.91 -9.89
C PRO A 29 17.50 -24.30 -10.12
N GLN A 30 18.20 -24.76 -9.05
CA GLN A 30 19.63 -25.07 -9.10
C GLN A 30 19.87 -25.99 -10.26
N SER A 31 20.23 -25.42 -11.40
CA SER A 31 20.71 -26.19 -12.53
C SER A 31 21.99 -26.85 -12.04
N ALA A 32 22.00 -28.18 -12.03
CA ALA A 32 23.18 -28.95 -11.77
C ALA A 32 24.32 -28.34 -12.60
N SER A 33 25.49 -28.16 -11.99
CA SER A 33 26.68 -27.61 -12.62
C SER A 33 26.93 -28.34 -13.96
N GLY A 34 26.67 -27.66 -15.08
CA GLY A 34 26.73 -28.26 -16.43
C GLY A 34 25.43 -28.14 -17.23
N ALA A 35 24.37 -27.46 -16.74
CA ALA A 35 23.16 -27.25 -17.54
C ALA A 35 23.49 -26.33 -18.74
N PRO A 36 22.92 -26.61 -19.93
CA PRO A 36 23.09 -25.76 -21.10
C PRO A 36 22.46 -24.40 -20.87
N GLU A 37 23.05 -23.35 -21.43
CA GLU A 37 22.46 -22.02 -21.44
C GLU A 37 21.02 -22.09 -21.93
N SER A 38 20.12 -21.40 -21.22
CA SER A 38 18.70 -21.34 -21.61
C SER A 38 18.33 -19.90 -22.00
N THR A 39 17.41 -19.78 -22.91
CA THR A 39 16.84 -18.50 -23.36
C THR A 39 15.41 -18.40 -22.89
N ILE A 40 15.05 -17.28 -22.25
CA ILE A 40 13.67 -16.99 -21.86
C ILE A 40 13.05 -16.11 -22.93
N SER A 41 11.93 -16.54 -23.50
CA SER A 41 11.13 -15.79 -24.45
C SER A 41 9.71 -15.62 -23.94
N MET A 42 9.01 -14.59 -24.44
CA MET A 42 7.61 -14.36 -24.13
C MET A 42 6.78 -14.74 -25.37
N GLU A 43 5.95 -15.78 -25.24
CA GLU A 43 5.03 -16.23 -26.28
C GLU A 43 3.59 -16.17 -25.73
N ASP A 44 2.68 -15.53 -26.42
CA ASP A 44 1.26 -15.36 -26.03
C ASP A 44 1.03 -14.85 -24.60
N GLY A 45 1.94 -13.99 -24.10
CA GLY A 45 1.84 -13.44 -22.74
C GLY A 45 2.37 -14.35 -21.62
N VAL A 46 2.97 -15.50 -21.96
CA VAL A 46 3.56 -16.46 -21.05
C VAL A 46 5.07 -16.51 -21.25
N TYR A 47 5.83 -16.55 -20.15
CA TYR A 47 7.27 -16.73 -20.21
C TYR A 47 7.61 -18.21 -20.39
N VAL A 48 8.41 -18.50 -21.42
CA VAL A 48 8.83 -19.85 -21.77
C VAL A 48 10.36 -19.91 -21.76
N GLU A 49 10.90 -20.89 -21.07
CA GLU A 49 12.33 -21.21 -21.06
C GLU A 49 12.63 -22.31 -22.06
N ALA A 50 13.63 -22.10 -22.90
CA ALA A 50 14.11 -23.08 -23.85
C ALA A 50 15.64 -23.20 -23.77
N PRO A 51 16.20 -24.41 -23.67
CA PRO A 51 17.66 -24.62 -23.71
C PRO A 51 18.23 -24.20 -25.06
N VAL A 52 19.37 -23.53 -25.05
CA VAL A 52 20.11 -23.17 -26.26
C VAL A 52 20.56 -24.46 -26.98
N GLY A 53 20.05 -24.67 -28.21
CA GLY A 53 20.34 -25.87 -29.01
C GLY A 53 19.31 -26.99 -28.96
N ALA A 54 18.27 -26.89 -28.13
CA ALA A 54 17.18 -27.88 -28.08
C ALA A 54 15.79 -27.19 -28.04
N PRO A 55 15.34 -26.53 -29.11
CA PRO A 55 14.12 -25.71 -29.12
C PRO A 55 12.81 -26.49 -28.89
N ARG A 56 12.83 -27.81 -28.82
CA ARG A 56 11.64 -28.65 -28.57
C ARG A 56 11.37 -28.91 -27.09
N ALA A 57 12.32 -28.67 -26.20
CA ALA A 57 12.12 -28.81 -24.75
C ALA A 57 11.75 -27.44 -24.17
N ARG A 58 10.52 -26.99 -24.38
CA ARG A 58 10.01 -25.71 -23.84
C ARG A 58 9.33 -25.97 -22.50
N THR A 59 9.75 -25.26 -21.48
CA THR A 59 9.14 -25.30 -20.15
C THR A 59 8.44 -23.96 -19.90
N GLN A 60 7.14 -24.00 -19.63
CA GLN A 60 6.41 -22.82 -19.22
C GLN A 60 6.85 -22.45 -17.81
N LEU A 61 7.32 -21.22 -17.64
CA LEU A 61 7.69 -20.71 -16.32
C LEU A 61 6.45 -20.30 -15.54
N GLU A 62 6.37 -20.78 -14.31
CA GLU A 62 5.32 -20.34 -13.40
C GLU A 62 5.52 -18.85 -13.04
N THR A 63 4.41 -18.15 -12.85
CA THR A 63 4.44 -16.74 -12.42
C THR A 63 5.06 -16.66 -11.03
N ALA A 64 6.20 -15.99 -10.90
CA ALA A 64 6.84 -15.78 -9.61
C ALA A 64 5.93 -14.96 -8.69
N GLN A 65 5.59 -15.51 -7.54
CA GLN A 65 4.87 -14.79 -6.49
C GLN A 65 5.89 -14.23 -5.50
N ILE A 66 5.80 -12.93 -5.24
CA ILE A 66 6.64 -12.27 -4.23
C ILE A 66 5.84 -12.21 -2.93
N SER A 67 6.34 -12.86 -1.91
CA SER A 67 5.76 -12.84 -0.56
C SER A 67 6.43 -11.76 0.31
N LEU A 68 5.82 -11.45 1.47
CA LEU A 68 6.42 -10.58 2.46
C LEU A 68 7.76 -11.16 2.98
N ASN A 69 7.86 -12.48 3.09
CA ASN A 69 9.10 -13.15 3.51
C ASN A 69 10.24 -12.94 2.49
N ASP A 70 9.92 -12.87 1.21
CA ASP A 70 10.91 -12.55 0.17
C ASP A 70 11.43 -11.12 0.29
N CYS A 71 10.55 -10.17 0.63
CA CYS A 71 10.95 -8.79 0.90
C CYS A 71 11.83 -8.68 2.14
N LEU A 72 11.59 -9.51 3.15
CA LEU A 72 12.44 -9.59 4.36
C LEU A 72 13.81 -10.18 4.09
N ALA A 73 13.88 -11.24 3.31
CA ALA A 73 15.14 -11.88 2.96
C ALA A 73 16.10 -10.95 2.20
N CYS A 74 15.55 -9.98 1.47
CA CYS A 74 16.30 -8.97 0.74
C CYS A 74 16.83 -7.84 1.64
N SER A 75 16.17 -7.52 2.78
CA SER A 75 16.50 -6.42 3.73
C SER A 75 16.71 -5.04 3.08
N GLY A 76 16.32 -4.86 1.82
CA GLY A 76 16.57 -3.65 1.07
C GLY A 76 15.62 -2.50 1.42
N CYS A 77 14.33 -2.79 1.46
CA CYS A 77 13.27 -1.78 1.68
C CYS A 77 12.54 -1.96 3.01
N VAL A 78 12.38 -3.19 3.47
CA VAL A 78 11.61 -3.56 4.67
C VAL A 78 12.52 -4.22 5.68
N THR A 79 12.61 -3.64 6.88
CA THR A 79 13.34 -4.20 8.02
C THR A 79 12.46 -5.12 8.84
N SER A 80 13.06 -5.93 9.73
CA SER A 80 12.32 -6.82 10.64
C SER A 80 11.31 -6.07 11.51
N ALA A 81 11.64 -4.85 11.95
CA ALA A 81 10.72 -4.01 12.72
C ALA A 81 9.54 -3.51 11.86
N GLU A 82 9.79 -3.14 10.62
CA GLU A 82 8.74 -2.72 9.69
C GLU A 82 7.79 -3.87 9.36
N THR A 83 8.26 -5.12 9.36
CA THR A 83 7.40 -6.30 9.19
C THR A 83 6.42 -6.47 10.32
N VAL A 84 6.84 -6.24 11.56
CA VAL A 84 5.92 -6.26 12.70
C VAL A 84 4.83 -5.22 12.52
N LEU A 85 5.18 -4.00 12.08
CA LEU A 85 4.21 -2.93 11.80
C LEU A 85 3.24 -3.30 10.67
N ILE A 86 3.71 -4.03 9.65
CA ILE A 86 2.85 -4.56 8.59
C ILE A 86 1.90 -5.64 9.14
N GLY A 87 2.41 -6.54 9.96
CA GLY A 87 1.64 -7.66 10.53
C GLY A 87 0.52 -7.24 11.48
N VAL A 88 0.69 -6.11 12.18
CA VAL A 88 -0.36 -5.53 13.04
C VAL A 88 -1.56 -5.04 12.21
N GLN A 89 -1.35 -4.64 10.96
CA GLN A 89 -2.42 -4.19 10.08
C GLN A 89 -2.94 -5.35 9.24
N SER A 90 -3.98 -6.01 9.71
CA SER A 90 -4.56 -7.19 9.07
C SER A 90 -6.08 -7.13 9.01
N LEU A 91 -6.68 -8.01 8.23
CA LEU A 91 -8.13 -8.19 8.19
C LEU A 91 -8.70 -8.60 9.57
N GLU A 92 -7.93 -9.37 10.32
CA GLU A 92 -8.32 -9.78 11.67
C GLU A 92 -8.40 -8.59 12.63
N GLU A 93 -7.45 -7.67 12.55
CA GLU A 93 -7.49 -6.43 13.34
C GLU A 93 -8.71 -5.59 12.98
N VAL A 94 -9.03 -5.45 11.69
CA VAL A 94 -10.25 -4.74 11.24
C VAL A 94 -11.50 -5.42 11.80
N ARG A 95 -11.60 -6.77 11.74
CA ARG A 95 -12.73 -7.52 12.31
C ARG A 95 -12.86 -7.29 13.81
N LYS A 96 -11.75 -7.32 14.54
CA LYS A 96 -11.70 -7.07 15.99
C LYS A 96 -12.16 -5.65 16.34
N GLU A 97 -11.71 -4.67 15.59
CA GLU A 97 -12.14 -3.28 15.78
C GLU A 97 -13.62 -3.07 15.42
N LEU A 98 -14.13 -3.76 14.40
CA LEU A 98 -15.55 -3.76 14.07
C LEU A 98 -16.41 -4.40 15.18
N GLN A 99 -15.93 -5.44 15.85
CA GLN A 99 -16.63 -6.03 17.02
C GLN A 99 -16.68 -5.05 18.21
N ARG A 100 -15.70 -4.15 18.31
CA ARG A 100 -15.61 -3.08 19.33
C ARG A 100 -16.22 -1.76 18.87
N LYS A 101 -17.09 -1.81 17.87
CA LYS A 101 -17.50 -0.64 17.09
C LYS A 101 -17.96 0.57 17.92
N ASP A 102 -18.54 0.39 19.08
CA ASP A 102 -19.10 1.45 19.93
C ASP A 102 -19.84 2.52 19.08
N ASP A 103 -19.52 3.81 19.27
CA ASP A 103 -20.07 4.93 18.49
C ASP A 103 -19.18 5.35 17.30
N ARG A 104 -18.18 4.52 16.95
CA ARG A 104 -17.25 4.83 15.85
C ARG A 104 -17.90 4.59 14.48
N ILE A 105 -17.44 5.38 13.53
CA ILE A 105 -17.84 5.30 12.11
C ILE A 105 -16.71 4.63 11.34
N PHE A 106 -17.01 3.57 10.63
CA PHE A 106 -16.04 2.84 9.81
C PHE A 106 -16.11 3.27 8.36
N VAL A 107 -14.99 3.80 7.86
CA VAL A 107 -14.87 4.29 6.48
C VAL A 107 -13.85 3.46 5.74
N ALA A 108 -14.21 2.88 4.60
CA ALA A 108 -13.29 2.19 3.70
C ALA A 108 -13.03 3.05 2.45
N SER A 109 -11.77 3.27 2.12
CA SER A 109 -11.36 3.95 0.88
C SER A 109 -10.57 2.98 -0.01
N ILE A 110 -11.06 2.76 -1.23
CA ILE A 110 -10.53 1.73 -2.14
C ILE A 110 -9.76 2.38 -3.28
N SER A 111 -8.52 1.93 -3.50
CA SER A 111 -7.70 2.45 -4.59
C SER A 111 -8.18 1.95 -5.95
N SER A 112 -8.02 2.78 -6.98
CA SER A 112 -8.37 2.41 -8.36
C SER A 112 -7.57 1.21 -8.85
N GLN A 113 -6.32 1.05 -8.38
CA GLN A 113 -5.46 -0.08 -8.71
C GLN A 113 -6.02 -1.39 -8.13
N THR A 114 -6.49 -1.36 -6.88
CA THR A 114 -7.18 -2.49 -6.26
C THR A 114 -8.41 -2.88 -7.07
N MET A 115 -9.23 -1.92 -7.46
CA MET A 115 -10.44 -2.18 -8.27
C MET A 115 -10.11 -2.79 -9.61
N ALA A 116 -9.06 -2.30 -10.30
CA ALA A 116 -8.62 -2.87 -11.58
C ALA A 116 -8.10 -4.31 -11.42
N SER A 117 -7.34 -4.59 -10.35
CA SER A 117 -6.86 -5.93 -10.05
C SER A 117 -7.99 -6.91 -9.73
N LEU A 118 -8.98 -6.47 -8.95
CA LEU A 118 -10.18 -7.27 -8.65
C LEU A 118 -11.01 -7.53 -9.89
N GLN A 119 -11.14 -6.53 -10.78
CA GLN A 119 -11.83 -6.69 -12.05
C GLN A 119 -11.17 -7.77 -12.91
N ALA A 120 -9.86 -7.72 -13.05
CA ALA A 120 -9.11 -8.72 -13.80
C ALA A 120 -9.25 -10.12 -13.17
N ARG A 121 -9.18 -10.22 -11.85
CA ARG A 121 -9.26 -11.50 -11.13
C ARG A 121 -10.65 -12.11 -11.16
N MET A 122 -11.70 -11.29 -11.03
CA MET A 122 -13.10 -11.75 -10.99
C MET A 122 -13.70 -11.91 -12.39
N ALA A 123 -13.07 -11.36 -13.42
CA ALA A 123 -13.59 -11.31 -14.80
C ALA A 123 -15.01 -10.72 -14.89
N LEU A 124 -15.30 -9.70 -14.08
CA LEU A 124 -16.59 -9.02 -14.01
C LEU A 124 -16.46 -7.57 -14.51
N PRO A 125 -17.55 -6.94 -14.96
CA PRO A 125 -17.56 -5.51 -15.25
C PRO A 125 -17.28 -4.69 -13.99
N MET A 126 -16.63 -3.53 -14.13
CA MET A 126 -16.19 -2.69 -13.01
C MET A 126 -17.31 -2.36 -12.02
N HIS A 127 -18.50 -2.01 -12.50
CA HIS A 127 -19.66 -1.72 -11.65
C HIS A 127 -20.09 -2.92 -10.80
N ALA A 128 -20.06 -4.13 -11.37
CA ALA A 128 -20.41 -5.35 -10.64
C ALA A 128 -19.37 -5.69 -9.55
N VAL A 129 -18.08 -5.45 -9.83
CA VAL A 129 -17.01 -5.58 -8.83
C VAL A 129 -17.22 -4.57 -7.71
N TRP A 130 -17.52 -3.31 -8.05
CA TRP A 130 -17.79 -2.25 -7.07
C TRP A 130 -18.96 -2.60 -6.17
N ASP A 131 -20.08 -3.03 -6.75
CA ASP A 131 -21.28 -3.43 -6.00
C ASP A 131 -21.00 -4.63 -5.08
N ARG A 132 -20.22 -5.60 -5.55
CA ARG A 132 -19.85 -6.76 -4.74
C ARG A 132 -18.97 -6.34 -3.56
N VAL A 133 -17.90 -5.60 -3.80
CA VAL A 133 -17.00 -5.09 -2.76
C VAL A 133 -17.74 -4.24 -1.74
N THR A 134 -18.59 -3.33 -2.22
CA THR A 134 -19.37 -2.45 -1.33
C THR A 134 -20.34 -3.25 -0.46
N ARG A 135 -21.04 -4.24 -1.02
CA ARG A 135 -21.92 -5.13 -0.24
C ARG A 135 -21.13 -5.92 0.81
N SER A 136 -20.00 -6.50 0.43
CA SER A 136 -19.15 -7.26 1.36
C SER A 136 -18.65 -6.40 2.51
N LEU A 137 -18.16 -5.20 2.23
CA LEU A 137 -17.69 -4.30 3.29
C LEU A 137 -18.82 -3.81 4.18
N ARG A 138 -19.98 -3.50 3.62
CA ARG A 138 -21.16 -3.10 4.41
C ARG A 138 -21.70 -4.23 5.27
N SER A 139 -21.70 -5.46 4.77
CA SER A 139 -22.18 -6.62 5.54
C SER A 139 -21.36 -6.91 6.77
N ILE A 140 -20.06 -6.61 6.76
CA ILE A 140 -19.19 -6.76 7.93
C ILE A 140 -19.21 -5.54 8.87
N GLY A 141 -19.88 -4.44 8.48
CA GLY A 141 -20.14 -3.33 9.38
C GLY A 141 -19.53 -1.98 9.00
N PHE A 142 -18.99 -1.80 7.78
CA PHE A 142 -18.57 -0.48 7.32
C PHE A 142 -19.76 0.43 7.03
N ASP A 143 -19.68 1.67 7.52
CA ASP A 143 -20.72 2.68 7.33
C ASP A 143 -20.57 3.39 5.98
N VAL A 144 -19.34 3.65 5.56
CA VAL A 144 -19.01 4.35 4.31
C VAL A 144 -18.00 3.54 3.50
N VAL A 145 -18.29 3.37 2.21
CA VAL A 145 -17.35 2.77 1.25
C VAL A 145 -17.24 3.71 0.06
N GLN A 146 -16.01 4.08 -0.30
CA GLN A 146 -15.77 5.05 -1.35
C GLN A 146 -14.49 4.73 -2.13
N ASP A 147 -14.36 5.30 -3.32
CA ASP A 147 -13.14 5.27 -4.09
C ASP A 147 -12.17 6.39 -3.66
N MET A 148 -10.90 6.23 -4.04
CA MET A 148 -9.87 7.24 -3.78
C MET A 148 -9.71 8.27 -4.91
N ALA A 149 -10.61 8.34 -5.88
CA ALA A 149 -10.45 9.21 -7.06
C ALA A 149 -10.33 10.68 -6.66
N LEU A 150 -11.19 11.15 -5.76
CA LEU A 150 -11.13 12.53 -5.26
C LEU A 150 -9.80 12.81 -4.55
N ALA A 151 -9.39 11.96 -3.63
CA ALA A 151 -8.12 12.11 -2.90
C ALA A 151 -6.91 12.12 -3.86
N ARG A 152 -6.96 11.27 -4.89
CA ARG A 152 -5.93 11.25 -5.93
C ARG A 152 -5.88 12.55 -6.73
N HIS A 153 -7.03 13.09 -7.13
CA HIS A 153 -7.08 14.38 -7.82
C HIS A 153 -6.56 15.51 -6.94
N MET A 154 -6.93 15.54 -5.67
CA MET A 154 -6.40 16.53 -4.73
C MET A 154 -4.88 16.43 -4.58
N SER A 155 -4.34 15.23 -4.43
CA SER A 155 -2.89 15.01 -4.38
C SER A 155 -2.19 15.53 -5.64
N LEU A 156 -2.74 15.26 -6.82
CA LEU A 156 -2.18 15.76 -8.09
C LEU A 156 -2.24 17.29 -8.18
N MET A 157 -3.33 17.90 -7.78
CA MET A 157 -3.48 19.36 -7.78
C MET A 157 -2.48 20.04 -6.83
N GLU A 158 -2.31 19.50 -5.63
CA GLU A 158 -1.34 20.03 -4.66
C GLU A 158 0.11 19.82 -5.15
N THR A 159 0.40 18.69 -5.79
CA THR A 159 1.71 18.46 -6.41
C THR A 159 2.01 19.49 -7.49
N VAL A 160 1.03 19.79 -8.35
CA VAL A 160 1.17 20.83 -9.39
C VAL A 160 1.35 22.22 -8.75
N ARG A 161 0.61 22.52 -7.69
CA ARG A 161 0.73 23.77 -6.94
C ARG A 161 2.13 23.92 -6.33
N GLU A 162 2.62 22.88 -5.69
CA GLU A 162 3.97 22.85 -5.13
C GLU A 162 5.03 23.05 -6.22
N PHE A 163 4.92 22.31 -7.35
CA PHE A 163 5.83 22.47 -8.48
C PHE A 163 5.84 23.91 -9.00
N ARG A 164 4.67 24.51 -9.20
CA ARG A 164 4.54 25.91 -9.64
C ARG A 164 5.24 26.86 -8.67
N THR A 165 5.08 26.66 -7.38
CA THR A 165 5.71 27.48 -6.33
C THR A 165 7.24 27.35 -6.39
N ARG A 166 7.77 26.12 -6.48
CA ARG A 166 9.21 25.86 -6.61
C ARG A 166 9.79 26.48 -7.87
N TYR A 167 9.07 26.34 -8.99
CA TYR A 167 9.49 26.89 -10.29
C TYR A 167 9.55 28.42 -10.25
N GLN A 168 8.51 29.07 -9.73
CA GLN A 168 8.46 30.53 -9.61
C GLN A 168 9.57 31.07 -8.69
N ALA A 169 9.79 30.45 -7.54
CA ALA A 169 10.86 30.82 -6.61
C ALA A 169 12.23 30.77 -7.30
N ARG A 170 12.49 29.70 -8.07
CA ARG A 170 13.73 29.59 -8.84
C ARG A 170 13.85 30.62 -9.94
N TRP A 171 12.76 30.86 -10.68
CA TRP A 171 12.73 31.87 -11.76
C TRP A 171 13.01 33.28 -11.27
N HIS A 172 12.50 33.63 -10.09
CA HIS A 172 12.73 34.94 -9.46
C HIS A 172 14.06 35.03 -8.70
N GLY A 173 14.89 34.00 -8.74
CA GLY A 173 16.20 34.01 -8.10
C GLY A 173 16.13 34.11 -6.57
N THR A 174 15.05 33.61 -5.96
CA THR A 174 14.87 33.59 -4.49
C THR A 174 16.03 32.83 -3.85
N LYS A 175 16.71 33.45 -2.87
CA LYS A 175 17.70 32.75 -2.03
C LYS A 175 17.00 31.59 -1.33
N ASP A 176 17.65 30.43 -1.31
CA ASP A 176 17.12 29.20 -0.70
C ASP A 176 15.83 28.65 -1.35
N ALA A 177 15.62 28.96 -2.63
CA ALA A 177 14.49 28.38 -3.37
C ALA A 177 14.51 26.83 -3.29
N PRO A 178 13.34 26.18 -3.09
CA PRO A 178 13.25 24.73 -3.09
C PRO A 178 13.84 24.11 -4.36
N LYS A 179 14.50 22.97 -4.21
CA LYS A 179 15.28 22.36 -5.28
C LYS A 179 14.40 21.81 -6.42
N LEU A 180 14.94 21.86 -7.63
CA LEU A 180 14.44 21.23 -8.84
C LEU A 180 15.54 20.36 -9.46
N PRO A 181 15.19 19.22 -10.13
CA PRO A 181 13.82 18.75 -10.44
C PRO A 181 13.05 18.34 -9.19
N MET A 182 11.70 18.44 -9.24
CA MET A 182 10.86 17.93 -8.16
C MET A 182 10.58 16.45 -8.39
N LEU A 183 10.85 15.63 -7.39
CA LEU A 183 10.59 14.19 -7.39
C LEU A 183 9.27 13.91 -6.67
N ALA A 184 8.32 13.32 -7.38
CA ALA A 184 7.01 12.96 -6.82
C ALA A 184 6.85 11.44 -6.79
N SER A 185 6.54 10.89 -5.62
CA SER A 185 6.28 9.47 -5.46
C SER A 185 5.14 9.21 -4.48
N ALA A 186 4.22 8.33 -4.89
CA ALA A 186 3.21 7.76 -4.00
C ALA A 186 3.63 6.40 -3.43
N CYS A 187 4.85 5.93 -3.73
CA CYS A 187 5.41 4.66 -3.28
C CYS A 187 6.18 4.84 -1.97
N PRO A 188 5.71 4.34 -0.84
CA PRO A 188 6.41 4.47 0.45
C PRO A 188 7.74 3.71 0.45
N GLY A 189 7.83 2.58 -0.25
CA GLY A 189 9.08 1.82 -0.37
C GLY A 189 10.19 2.66 -1.03
N TRP A 190 9.87 3.41 -2.09
CA TRP A 190 10.82 4.33 -2.70
C TRP A 190 11.24 5.46 -1.74
N VAL A 191 10.29 6.01 -0.97
CA VAL A 191 10.59 7.06 0.03
C VAL A 191 11.51 6.51 1.11
N CYS A 192 11.21 5.34 1.67
CA CYS A 192 12.06 4.66 2.65
C CYS A 192 13.47 4.39 2.10
N TYR A 193 13.56 3.94 0.85
CA TYR A 193 14.83 3.72 0.18
C TYR A 193 15.63 5.02 0.03
N ALA A 194 14.99 6.10 -0.41
CA ALA A 194 15.63 7.40 -0.53
C ALA A 194 16.12 7.92 0.84
N GLU A 195 15.33 7.76 1.89
CA GLU A 195 15.71 8.15 3.25
C GLU A 195 16.93 7.37 3.77
N LYS A 196 17.00 6.07 3.48
CA LYS A 196 18.06 5.18 3.97
C LYS A 196 19.35 5.29 3.14
N ALA A 197 19.22 5.33 1.81
CA ALA A 197 20.36 5.19 0.90
C ALA A 197 20.75 6.47 0.17
N HIS A 198 19.82 7.42 0.00
CA HIS A 198 19.97 8.60 -0.84
C HIS A 198 19.39 9.86 -0.19
N ALA A 199 19.84 10.16 1.03
CA ALA A 199 19.37 11.34 1.78
C ALA A 199 19.55 12.67 1.02
N GLU A 200 20.50 12.73 0.09
CA GLU A 200 20.74 13.87 -0.79
C GLU A 200 19.57 14.16 -1.75
N LEU A 201 18.68 13.19 -2.00
CA LEU A 201 17.48 13.36 -2.83
C LEU A 201 16.30 13.96 -2.06
N LEU A 202 16.28 13.88 -0.74
CA LEU A 202 15.15 14.34 0.07
C LEU A 202 14.74 15.79 -0.17
N PRO A 203 15.67 16.76 -0.37
CA PRO A 203 15.29 18.14 -0.68
C PRO A 203 14.56 18.31 -2.02
N TYR A 204 14.61 17.32 -2.89
CA TYR A 204 13.93 17.31 -4.20
C TYR A 204 12.55 16.67 -4.13
N VAL A 205 12.28 15.86 -3.10
CA VAL A 205 11.01 15.14 -2.95
C VAL A 205 9.87 16.12 -2.68
N THR A 206 8.71 15.87 -3.28
CA THR A 206 7.49 16.62 -2.98
C THR A 206 7.08 16.43 -1.52
N THR A 207 6.57 17.49 -0.92
CA THR A 207 6.01 17.48 0.44
C THR A 207 4.51 17.18 0.45
N THR A 208 3.90 17.04 -0.73
CA THR A 208 2.47 16.76 -0.87
C THR A 208 2.12 15.38 -0.31
N LYS A 209 1.08 15.31 0.50
CA LYS A 209 0.55 14.05 1.03
C LYS A 209 0.11 13.11 -0.09
N SER A 210 0.31 11.82 0.12
CA SER A 210 -0.12 10.78 -0.81
C SER A 210 -1.67 10.72 -0.92
N PRO A 211 -2.21 10.11 -1.99
CA PRO A 211 -3.65 9.86 -2.09
C PRO A 211 -4.23 9.08 -0.91
N GLN A 212 -3.46 8.15 -0.33
CA GLN A 212 -3.88 7.40 0.85
C GLN A 212 -4.06 8.31 2.06
N GLN A 213 -3.10 9.17 2.34
CA GLN A 213 -3.15 10.12 3.45
C GLN A 213 -4.30 11.13 3.27
N LEU A 214 -4.49 11.64 2.04
CA LEU A 214 -5.59 12.55 1.75
C LEU A 214 -6.95 11.87 1.85
N ALA A 215 -7.07 10.60 1.44
CA ALA A 215 -8.31 9.83 1.64
C ALA A 215 -8.63 9.68 3.13
N GLY A 216 -7.62 9.45 3.96
CA GLY A 216 -7.78 9.39 5.42
C GLY A 216 -8.24 10.72 6.02
N LEU A 217 -7.63 11.81 5.56
CA LEU A 217 -8.03 13.15 5.98
C LEU A 217 -9.49 13.46 5.60
N LEU A 218 -9.90 13.13 4.39
CA LEU A 218 -11.30 13.28 3.95
C LEU A 218 -12.24 12.36 4.74
N ALA A 219 -11.82 11.11 4.98
CA ALA A 219 -12.62 10.17 5.76
C ALA A 219 -12.89 10.69 7.17
N LYS A 220 -11.85 11.15 7.85
CA LYS A 220 -11.94 11.56 9.25
C LYS A 220 -12.56 12.93 9.46
N ARG A 221 -12.31 13.88 8.54
CA ARG A 221 -12.76 15.26 8.71
C ARG A 221 -14.01 15.64 7.94
N VAL A 222 -14.35 14.89 6.90
CA VAL A 222 -15.49 15.22 6.03
C VAL A 222 -16.54 14.13 6.05
N TRP A 223 -16.23 12.98 5.52
CA TRP A 223 -17.25 11.96 5.24
C TRP A 223 -17.77 11.25 6.49
N GLY A 224 -16.87 10.91 7.41
CA GLY A 224 -17.27 10.27 8.66
C GLY A 224 -18.21 11.18 9.49
N PRO A 225 -17.81 12.41 9.84
CA PRO A 225 -18.69 13.34 10.57
C PRO A 225 -20.03 13.58 9.86
N GLN A 226 -20.02 13.81 8.54
CA GLN A 226 -21.23 14.04 7.76
C GLN A 226 -22.22 12.86 7.81
N CYS A 227 -21.73 11.62 7.86
CA CYS A 227 -22.60 10.44 7.98
C CYS A 227 -23.51 10.48 9.20
N ARG A 228 -23.11 11.14 10.29
CA ARG A 228 -23.89 11.26 11.53
C ARG A 228 -24.36 12.68 11.82
N GLY A 229 -24.33 13.56 10.82
CA GLY A 229 -24.73 14.95 10.99
C GLY A 229 -23.88 15.73 12.01
N ARG A 230 -22.63 15.29 12.24
CA ARG A 230 -21.65 15.97 13.08
C ARG A 230 -20.92 17.04 12.27
N ASP A 231 -20.42 18.05 12.93
CA ASP A 231 -19.56 19.07 12.33
C ASP A 231 -18.17 18.53 11.99
N MET A 232 -17.47 19.23 11.11
CA MET A 232 -16.12 18.86 10.63
C MET A 232 -15.03 19.36 11.60
N SER A 233 -15.09 18.91 12.87
CA SER A 233 -14.11 19.24 13.90
C SER A 233 -13.07 18.14 14.07
N ASP A 234 -11.89 18.50 14.59
CA ASP A 234 -10.83 17.53 14.91
C ASP A 234 -11.26 16.57 16.03
N GLU A 235 -12.15 17.01 16.93
CA GLU A 235 -12.71 16.17 17.98
C GLU A 235 -13.56 15.03 17.38
N ASN A 236 -14.30 15.29 16.32
CA ASN A 236 -15.09 14.28 15.65
C ASN A 236 -14.25 13.31 14.80
N ALA A 237 -13.04 13.70 14.40
CA ALA A 237 -12.13 12.84 13.64
C ALA A 237 -11.72 11.57 14.42
N GLN A 238 -11.64 11.62 15.74
CA GLN A 238 -11.27 10.47 16.60
C GLN A 238 -12.33 9.35 16.60
N TYR A 239 -13.58 9.67 16.25
CA TYR A 239 -14.66 8.69 16.16
C TYR A 239 -14.72 7.98 14.80
N VAL A 240 -13.79 8.30 13.90
CA VAL A 240 -13.74 7.68 12.59
C VAL A 240 -12.57 6.69 12.54
N TYR A 241 -12.88 5.44 12.23
CA TYR A 241 -11.89 4.41 11.93
C TYR A 241 -11.77 4.26 10.41
N HIS A 242 -10.63 4.67 9.87
CA HIS A 242 -10.40 4.68 8.43
C HIS A 242 -9.55 3.50 7.99
N VAL A 243 -10.08 2.71 7.07
CA VAL A 243 -9.38 1.60 6.41
C VAL A 243 -9.11 1.95 4.95
N ALA A 244 -7.84 1.96 4.56
CA ALA A 244 -7.45 2.14 3.17
C ALA A 244 -7.19 0.79 2.52
N VAL A 245 -7.72 0.55 1.31
CA VAL A 245 -7.44 -0.67 0.54
C VAL A 245 -6.51 -0.35 -0.60
N MET A 246 -5.29 -0.89 -0.54
CA MET A 246 -4.16 -0.51 -1.37
C MET A 246 -3.49 -1.72 -2.04
N PRO A 247 -2.75 -1.51 -3.14
CA PRO A 247 -2.22 -2.62 -3.94
C PRO A 247 -0.94 -3.26 -3.38
N CYS A 248 -0.32 -2.71 -2.32
CA CYS A 248 0.96 -3.22 -1.83
C CYS A 248 1.12 -3.10 -0.31
N TYR A 249 2.02 -3.90 0.25
CA TYR A 249 2.32 -3.93 1.68
C TYR A 249 3.00 -2.66 2.19
N ASP A 250 3.80 -1.97 1.38
CA ASP A 250 4.50 -0.74 1.78
C ASP A 250 3.52 0.36 2.21
N LYS A 251 2.29 0.31 1.72
CA LYS A 251 1.24 1.23 2.13
C LYS A 251 0.83 1.07 3.60
N LYS A 252 1.05 -0.09 4.18
CA LYS A 252 0.90 -0.33 5.63
C LYS A 252 1.97 0.42 6.42
N LEU A 253 3.19 0.50 5.89
CA LEU A 253 4.27 1.29 6.49
C LEU A 253 3.98 2.78 6.47
N GLU A 254 3.45 3.29 5.37
CA GLU A 254 3.03 4.70 5.29
C GLU A 254 1.96 5.03 6.35
N ALA A 255 0.97 4.17 6.52
CA ALA A 255 -0.08 4.35 7.54
C ALA A 255 0.45 4.23 8.99
N ALA A 256 1.52 3.46 9.19
CA ALA A 256 2.15 3.35 10.50
C ALA A 256 2.94 4.60 10.90
N ARG A 257 3.37 5.41 9.93
CA ARG A 257 4.09 6.66 10.19
C ARG A 257 3.13 7.71 10.73
N GLN A 258 3.53 8.35 11.81
CA GLN A 258 2.81 9.48 12.39
C GLN A 258 3.67 10.72 12.20
N GLU A 259 3.09 11.77 11.63
CA GLU A 259 3.79 13.05 11.51
C GLU A 259 3.90 13.76 12.87
N PRO A 260 5.03 14.43 13.14
CA PRO A 260 5.18 15.21 14.37
C PRO A 260 4.05 16.25 14.49
N GLY A 261 3.38 16.28 15.63
CA GLY A 261 2.30 17.24 15.92
C GLY A 261 0.89 16.79 15.47
N GLN A 262 0.73 15.62 14.89
CA GLN A 262 -0.59 15.05 14.61
C GLN A 262 -1.18 14.40 15.87
N ALA A 263 -2.42 14.78 16.20
CA ALA A 263 -3.16 14.22 17.32
C ALA A 263 -3.67 12.78 17.03
N SER A 264 -3.92 12.45 15.78
CA SER A 264 -4.40 11.12 15.35
C SER A 264 -3.84 10.74 13.99
N LYS A 265 -3.72 9.43 13.74
CA LYS A 265 -3.38 8.90 12.42
C LYS A 265 -4.52 9.19 11.43
N GLU A 266 -4.19 9.50 10.19
CA GLU A 266 -5.18 9.69 9.12
C GLU A 266 -5.71 8.35 8.60
N VAL A 267 -4.87 7.32 8.65
CA VAL A 267 -5.22 5.96 8.25
C VAL A 267 -4.97 5.03 9.43
N ASP A 268 -5.99 4.33 9.90
CA ASP A 268 -5.88 3.46 11.07
C ASP A 268 -5.39 2.06 10.67
N CYS A 269 -5.86 1.55 9.52
CA CYS A 269 -5.45 0.27 8.99
C CYS A 269 -5.39 0.29 7.46
N VAL A 270 -4.49 -0.50 6.89
CA VAL A 270 -4.41 -0.72 5.45
C VAL A 270 -4.61 -2.20 5.15
N LEU A 271 -5.54 -2.49 4.26
CA LEU A 271 -5.71 -3.81 3.67
C LEU A 271 -5.12 -3.85 2.27
N THR A 272 -4.55 -4.98 1.92
CA THR A 272 -4.09 -5.24 0.55
C THR A 272 -5.24 -5.69 -0.34
N THR A 273 -5.03 -5.66 -1.65
CA THR A 273 -5.99 -6.18 -2.63
C THR A 273 -6.31 -7.66 -2.39
N GLY A 274 -5.31 -8.47 -1.99
CA GLY A 274 -5.50 -9.88 -1.66
C GLY A 274 -6.42 -10.08 -0.45
N GLU A 275 -6.13 -9.36 0.65
CA GLU A 275 -6.96 -9.42 1.87
C GLU A 275 -8.42 -8.99 1.60
N LEU A 276 -8.64 -7.98 0.74
CA LEU A 276 -9.98 -7.60 0.34
C LEU A 276 -10.66 -8.67 -0.53
N TYR A 277 -9.90 -9.31 -1.44
CA TYR A 277 -10.44 -10.38 -2.28
C TYR A 277 -10.91 -11.56 -1.43
N ASP A 278 -10.10 -12.01 -0.48
CA ASP A 278 -10.45 -13.10 0.43
C ASP A 278 -11.71 -12.76 1.24
N LEU A 279 -11.79 -11.53 1.75
CA LEU A 279 -12.98 -11.04 2.44
C LEU A 279 -14.25 -11.14 1.58
N THR A 280 -14.16 -10.77 0.28
CA THR A 280 -15.33 -10.80 -0.62
C THR A 280 -15.78 -12.21 -0.94
N ILE A 281 -14.88 -13.19 -0.93
CA ILE A 281 -15.22 -14.60 -1.11
C ILE A 281 -15.86 -15.18 0.16
N ASP A 282 -15.32 -14.88 1.33
CA ASP A 282 -15.85 -15.35 2.61
C ASP A 282 -17.31 -14.94 2.80
N VAL A 283 -17.65 -13.69 2.47
CA VAL A 283 -19.02 -13.17 2.55
C VAL A 283 -19.97 -13.90 1.59
N ASP A 284 -19.52 -14.18 0.35
CA ASP A 284 -20.34 -14.91 -0.62
C ASP A 284 -20.58 -16.36 -0.23
N VAL A 285 -19.62 -17.00 0.40
CA VAL A 285 -19.76 -18.39 0.93
C VAL A 285 -20.75 -18.42 2.08
N SER A 286 -20.64 -17.46 3.01
CA SER A 286 -21.56 -17.36 4.14
C SER A 286 -23.01 -17.11 3.72
N ALA A 287 -23.22 -16.21 2.76
CA ALA A 287 -24.55 -15.90 2.23
C ALA A 287 -25.20 -17.09 1.48
N LYS A 288 -24.40 -18.01 0.92
CA LYS A 288 -24.90 -19.24 0.29
C LYS A 288 -25.18 -20.36 1.27
N ALA A 289 -24.57 -20.34 2.45
CA ALA A 289 -24.79 -21.34 3.49
C ALA A 289 -26.06 -21.08 4.31
N GLU A 290 -26.57 -19.86 4.27
CA GLU A 290 -27.82 -19.41 4.95
C GLU A 290 -29.07 -19.56 4.05
N GLN A 291 -28.95 -19.96 2.78
CA GLN A 291 -30.04 -20.26 1.84
C GLN A 291 -30.25 -21.78 1.72
#